data_5e3fa521a163bf8f06a2432a19221f25
#
_entry.id   5e3fa521a163bf8f06a2432a19221f25
#
_cell.length_a   1.000
_cell.length_b   1.000
_cell.length_c   1.000
_cell.angle_alpha   90.00
_cell.angle_beta   90.00
_cell.angle_gamma   90.00
#
_symmetry.space_group_name_H-M   'P 1'
#
loop_
_entity.id
_entity.type
_entity.pdbx_description
1 polymer ?
#
loop_
_entity_poly.entity_id
_entity_poly.type
_entity_poly.pdbx_seq_one_letter_code
_entity_poly.pdbx_strand_id
1 'polypeptide(L)'
;LLKTETQPAVSLASPASPWHRMGMPSRTAPPQHWLVKSEPETYSWADFQRERSTAWTGVRNYSARLNLLAMREGDLALFYESVSTKAVVGTARVVRTAFPDATAPGENWVAVQLEAGAALANPVTLARVKAEPALKAMALLRLSRLSVQPVTAAEYARVVRLGAG
;
A
#
# COMPACT_ATOMS: atom_id res chain seq x y z
N LEU A 1 12.58 -34.90 22.48
CA LEU A 1 12.49 -34.43 22.18
C LEU A 1 11.98 -33.99 21.51
N LEU A 2 11.60 -33.93 21.53
CA LEU A 2 11.28 -33.28 21.02
C LEU A 2 10.73 -32.92 20.32
N LYS A 3 10.46 -33.07 20.32
CA LYS A 3 10.12 -32.56 19.72
C LYS A 3 9.58 -32.11 19.13
N THR A 4 9.40 -32.30 19.29
CA THR A 4 9.13 -31.69 18.80
C THR A 4 8.60 -31.31 18.10
N GLU A 5 8.36 -31.51 18.15
CA GLU A 5 8.06 -31.12 17.60
C GLU A 5 7.48 -30.80 16.92
N THR A 6 7.33 -31.20 17.22
CA THR A 6 6.98 -30.85 16.61
C THR A 6 6.32 -30.34 16.01
N GLN A 7 6.18 -30.27 15.98
CA GLN A 7 5.67 -29.78 15.49
C GLN A 7 5.09 -29.35 14.93
N PRO A 8 4.80 -29.72 15.02
CA PRO A 8 4.33 -29.16 14.41
C PRO A 8 3.71 -28.72 13.86
N ALA A 9 3.56 -29.05 13.90
CA ALA A 9 3.14 -28.71 13.50
C ALA A 9 2.46 -28.34 12.99
N VAL A 10 2.38 -28.52 13.06
CA VAL A 10 1.89 -28.30 12.73
C VAL A 10 1.30 -27.86 12.13
N SER A 11 1.34 -28.01 12.12
CA SER A 11 0.96 -27.70 11.68
C SER A 11 0.39 -27.28 11.14
N LEU A 12 0.13 -27.38 11.08
CA LEU A 12 -0.20 -27.06 10.66
C LEU A 12 -0.79 -26.61 10.28
N ALA A 13 -0.86 -26.74 10.26
CA ALA A 13 -1.27 -26.42 9.95
C ALA A 13 -1.91 -26.19 9.69
N SER A 14 -2.09 -26.62 9.75
CA SER A 14 -2.51 -26.51 9.55
C SER A 14 -3.16 -26.08 9.22
N PRO A 15 -3.16 -26.09 9.39
CA PRO A 15 -3.92 -25.68 8.74
C PRO A 15 -4.95 -25.41 7.96
N ALA A 16 -4.88 -25.48 7.26
CA ALA A 16 -5.92 -25.52 6.29
C ALA A 16 -7.20 -26.05 6.83
N SER A 17 -7.41 -25.85 8.04
CA SER A 17 -8.61 -26.31 8.69
C SER A 17 -9.83 -25.57 8.17
N PRO A 18 -11.01 -26.17 8.28
CA PRO A 18 -12.24 -25.49 7.83
C PRO A 18 -12.49 -24.17 8.52
N TRP A 19 -12.23 -24.11 9.82
CA TRP A 19 -12.43 -22.84 10.54
C TRP A 19 -11.55 -21.75 9.99
N HIS A 20 -10.37 -22.12 9.51
CA HIS A 20 -9.47 -21.13 8.92
C HIS A 20 -10.12 -20.48 7.71
N ARG A 21 -10.71 -21.27 6.84
CA ARG A 21 -11.42 -20.72 5.68
C ARG A 21 -12.62 -19.90 6.10
N MET A 22 -13.37 -20.39 7.08
CA MET A 22 -14.56 -19.70 7.55
C MET A 22 -14.22 -18.38 8.23
N GLY A 23 -13.10 -18.36 8.95
CA GLY A 23 -12.70 -17.19 9.66
C GLY A 23 -12.04 -16.11 8.80
N MET A 24 -11.99 -16.31 7.49
CA MET A 24 -11.24 -15.42 6.62
C MET A 24 -12.11 -14.88 5.48
N PRO A 25 -13.29 -14.32 5.77
CA PRO A 25 -14.10 -13.78 4.69
C PRO A 25 -13.38 -12.66 3.94
N SER A 26 -12.49 -11.94 4.62
CA SER A 26 -11.74 -10.88 3.98
C SER A 26 -10.78 -11.39 2.91
N ARG A 27 -10.43 -12.68 2.94
CA ARG A 27 -9.55 -13.26 1.92
C ARG A 27 -10.24 -13.39 0.58
N THR A 28 -11.58 -13.48 0.59
CA THR A 28 -12.34 -13.57 -0.65
C THR A 28 -12.86 -12.22 -1.11
N ALA A 29 -12.73 -11.21 -0.27
CA ALA A 29 -13.12 -9.85 -0.64
C ALA A 29 -12.09 -9.28 -1.61
N PRO A 30 -12.54 -8.49 -2.59
CA PRO A 30 -11.58 -7.82 -3.48
C PRO A 30 -10.71 -6.86 -2.68
N PRO A 31 -9.47 -6.65 -3.10
CA PRO A 31 -8.60 -5.72 -2.40
C PRO A 31 -9.12 -4.30 -2.49
N GLN A 32 -8.84 -3.52 -1.45
CA GLN A 32 -9.01 -2.07 -1.50
C GLN A 32 -7.80 -1.48 -2.23
N HIS A 33 -7.95 -0.25 -2.67
CA HIS A 33 -6.89 0.41 -3.44
C HIS A 33 -6.54 1.73 -2.78
N TRP A 34 -5.26 2.05 -2.79
CA TRP A 34 -4.71 3.21 -2.10
C TRP A 34 -3.66 3.89 -2.96
N LEU A 35 -3.29 5.09 -2.57
CA LEU A 35 -2.13 5.79 -3.12
C LEU A 35 -1.32 6.30 -1.94
N VAL A 36 -0.02 6.04 -1.97
CA VAL A 36 0.91 6.55 -0.95
C VAL A 36 1.90 7.48 -1.62
N LYS A 37 2.19 8.59 -0.96
CA LYS A 37 3.10 9.60 -1.48
C LYS A 37 4.42 9.57 -0.74
N SER A 38 5.50 9.68 -1.49
CA SER A 38 6.83 9.78 -0.91
C SER A 38 7.63 10.85 -1.67
N GLU A 39 8.44 11.59 -0.93
CA GLU A 39 9.37 12.53 -1.55
C GLU A 39 10.61 11.75 -1.98
N PRO A 40 10.97 11.77 -3.28
CA PRO A 40 12.08 10.95 -3.74
C PRO A 40 13.42 11.31 -3.10
N GLU A 41 13.57 12.54 -2.62
CA GLU A 41 14.79 12.93 -1.91
C GLU A 41 14.90 12.27 -0.55
N THR A 42 13.78 11.86 0.04
CA THR A 42 13.75 11.17 1.33
C THR A 42 13.67 9.67 1.14
N TYR A 43 12.78 9.21 0.28
CA TYR A 43 12.58 7.79 0.02
C TYR A 43 12.01 7.61 -1.38
N SER A 44 12.84 7.14 -2.30
CA SER A 44 12.48 7.04 -3.70
C SER A 44 11.92 5.67 -4.05
N TRP A 45 11.31 5.58 -5.23
CA TRP A 45 10.89 4.29 -5.77
C TRP A 45 12.08 3.34 -5.89
N ALA A 46 13.25 3.86 -6.31
CA ALA A 46 14.46 3.04 -6.39
C ALA A 46 14.85 2.47 -5.03
N ASP A 47 14.73 3.28 -3.98
CA ASP A 47 15.00 2.80 -2.62
C ASP A 47 14.03 1.67 -2.26
N PHE A 48 12.76 1.85 -2.56
CA PHE A 48 11.73 0.87 -2.25
C PHE A 48 11.98 -0.44 -3.02
N GLN A 49 12.31 -0.33 -4.30
CA GLN A 49 12.62 -1.53 -5.09
C GLN A 49 13.83 -2.26 -4.54
N ARG A 50 14.84 -1.52 -4.10
CA ARG A 50 16.05 -2.13 -3.54
C ARG A 50 15.75 -2.85 -2.23
N GLU A 51 14.93 -2.26 -1.38
CA GLU A 51 14.57 -2.85 -0.10
C GLU A 51 13.50 -3.93 -0.23
N ARG A 52 12.71 -3.88 -1.26
CA ARG A 52 11.62 -4.83 -1.54
C ARG A 52 10.44 -4.68 -0.61
N SER A 53 10.63 -4.32 0.62
CA SER A 53 9.58 -4.19 1.63
C SER A 53 10.01 -3.15 2.64
N THR A 54 9.07 -2.34 3.09
CA THR A 54 9.38 -1.30 4.05
C THR A 54 8.19 -1.03 4.95
N ALA A 55 8.48 -0.62 6.19
CA ALA A 55 7.47 -0.08 7.08
C ALA A 55 7.20 1.36 6.64
N TRP A 56 5.92 1.65 6.33
CA TRP A 56 5.54 2.98 5.86
C TRP A 56 5.33 3.90 7.06
N THR A 57 6.44 4.46 7.54
CA THR A 57 6.48 5.29 8.75
C THR A 57 6.41 6.76 8.40
N GLY A 58 6.35 7.59 9.44
CA GLY A 58 6.45 9.03 9.25
C GLY A 58 5.16 9.74 8.89
N VAL A 59 4.03 9.02 8.85
CA VAL A 59 2.73 9.64 8.55
C VAL A 59 2.27 10.41 9.79
N ARG A 60 1.99 11.71 9.62
CA ARG A 60 1.67 12.61 10.74
C ARG A 60 0.38 13.40 10.52
N ASN A 61 -0.47 12.93 9.61
CA ASN A 61 -1.78 13.51 9.32
C ASN A 61 -2.85 12.55 9.79
N TYR A 62 -3.86 13.05 10.50
CA TYR A 62 -4.88 12.16 11.07
C TYR A 62 -5.72 11.45 10.02
N SER A 63 -6.05 12.13 8.92
CA SER A 63 -6.80 11.47 7.84
C SER A 63 -5.98 10.37 7.19
N ALA A 64 -4.70 10.62 6.97
CA ALA A 64 -3.79 9.61 6.42
C ALA A 64 -3.66 8.43 7.38
N ARG A 65 -3.59 8.71 8.70
CA ARG A 65 -3.53 7.67 9.71
C ARG A 65 -4.76 6.77 9.66
N LEU A 66 -5.95 7.38 9.52
CA LEU A 66 -7.18 6.59 9.40
C LEU A 66 -7.16 5.70 8.16
N ASN A 67 -6.59 6.19 7.08
CA ASN A 67 -6.45 5.39 5.87
C ASN A 67 -5.50 4.21 6.09
N LEU A 68 -4.38 4.44 6.78
CA LEU A 68 -3.47 3.34 7.12
C LEU A 68 -4.18 2.29 7.98
N LEU A 69 -4.98 2.75 8.95
CA LEU A 69 -5.73 1.83 9.81
C LEU A 69 -6.77 1.03 9.04
N ALA A 70 -7.28 1.56 7.94
CA ALA A 70 -8.29 0.89 7.14
C ALA A 70 -7.70 -0.10 6.13
N MET A 71 -6.39 -0.08 5.94
CA MET A 71 -5.74 -0.99 5.00
C MET A 71 -5.81 -2.44 5.49
N ARG A 72 -6.00 -3.36 4.54
CA ARG A 72 -6.04 -4.80 4.82
C ARG A 72 -4.89 -5.47 4.08
N GLU A 73 -4.43 -6.58 4.63
CA GLU A 73 -3.44 -7.39 3.96
C GLU A 73 -3.93 -7.79 2.58
N GLY A 74 -3.08 -7.61 1.57
CA GLY A 74 -3.45 -7.87 0.19
C GLY A 74 -3.95 -6.66 -0.57
N ASP A 75 -4.22 -5.54 0.11
CA ASP A 75 -4.61 -4.31 -0.58
C ASP A 75 -3.49 -3.83 -1.48
N LEU A 76 -3.87 -3.12 -2.53
CA LEU A 76 -2.94 -2.62 -3.55
C LEU A 76 -2.78 -1.12 -3.42
N ALA A 77 -1.59 -0.62 -3.73
CA ALA A 77 -1.31 0.80 -3.62
C ALA A 77 -0.54 1.28 -4.83
N LEU A 78 -0.78 2.54 -5.18
CA LEU A 78 0.02 3.26 -6.17
C LEU A 78 1.10 4.02 -5.40
N PHE A 79 2.32 3.95 -5.88
CA PHE A 79 3.45 4.67 -5.29
C PHE A 79 3.66 5.96 -6.08
N TYR A 80 3.41 7.08 -5.43
CA TYR A 80 3.49 8.40 -6.05
C TYR A 80 4.71 9.14 -5.49
N GLU A 81 5.62 9.53 -6.39
CA GLU A 81 6.74 10.40 -5.98
C GLU A 81 6.29 11.84 -6.11
N SER A 82 6.30 12.54 -4.99
CA SER A 82 5.83 13.93 -4.91
C SER A 82 6.99 14.91 -5.10
N VAL A 83 6.66 16.20 -5.01
CA VAL A 83 7.58 17.32 -5.05
C VAL A 83 8.27 17.45 -6.42
N SER A 84 9.36 16.72 -6.66
CA SER A 84 10.12 16.89 -7.90
C SER A 84 9.60 16.02 -9.04
N THR A 85 9.27 14.77 -8.78
CA THR A 85 8.83 13.84 -9.83
C THR A 85 7.37 14.07 -10.23
N LYS A 86 6.49 14.15 -9.24
CA LYS A 86 5.03 14.35 -9.43
C LYS A 86 4.44 13.33 -10.38
N ALA A 87 4.66 12.05 -10.07
CA ALA A 87 4.15 10.97 -10.91
C ALA A 87 3.97 9.70 -10.10
N VAL A 88 2.99 8.88 -10.54
CA VAL A 88 2.89 7.50 -10.07
C VAL A 88 3.96 6.72 -10.81
N VAL A 89 4.85 6.07 -10.08
CA VAL A 89 6.01 5.39 -10.68
C VAL A 89 5.97 3.88 -10.50
N GLY A 90 5.12 3.37 -9.63
CA GLY A 90 5.05 1.93 -9.41
C GLY A 90 3.86 1.56 -8.54
N THR A 91 3.78 0.29 -8.21
CA THR A 91 2.71 -0.26 -7.38
C THR A 91 3.29 -0.94 -6.16
N ALA A 92 2.44 -1.16 -5.16
CA ALA A 92 2.83 -1.82 -3.92
C ALA A 92 1.66 -2.64 -3.41
N ARG A 93 1.94 -3.48 -2.41
CA ARG A 93 0.93 -4.31 -1.79
C ARG A 93 1.11 -4.26 -0.28
N VAL A 94 -0.02 -4.22 0.45
CA VAL A 94 0.00 -4.26 1.91
C VAL A 94 0.25 -5.69 2.33
N VAL A 95 1.34 -5.92 3.08
CA VAL A 95 1.68 -7.26 3.57
C VAL A 95 1.55 -7.37 5.09
N ARG A 96 1.37 -6.26 5.78
CA ARG A 96 1.08 -6.26 7.22
C ARG A 96 0.24 -5.03 7.54
N THR A 97 -0.85 -5.24 8.26
CA THR A 97 -1.75 -4.17 8.66
C THR A 97 -1.14 -3.30 9.75
N ALA A 98 -1.81 -2.22 10.09
CA ALA A 98 -1.29 -1.17 10.96
C ALA A 98 -0.67 -1.68 12.26
N PHE A 99 0.48 -1.13 12.58
CA PHE A 99 1.21 -1.38 13.83
C PHE A 99 1.82 -0.05 14.28
N PRO A 100 2.24 0.05 15.55
CA PRO A 100 2.80 1.32 16.03
C PRO A 100 3.99 1.79 15.20
N ASP A 101 4.02 3.07 14.90
CA ASP A 101 5.13 3.68 14.17
C ASP A 101 6.32 3.82 15.10
N ALA A 102 7.40 3.09 14.82
CA ALA A 102 8.58 3.08 15.67
C ALA A 102 9.32 4.43 15.68
N THR A 103 9.02 5.29 14.69
CA THR A 103 9.66 6.62 14.64
C THR A 103 8.98 7.62 15.56
N ALA A 104 7.86 7.23 16.18
CA ALA A 104 7.13 8.07 17.12
C ALA A 104 6.70 7.23 18.34
N PRO A 105 7.65 6.71 19.10
CA PRO A 105 7.31 5.82 20.22
C PRO A 105 6.46 6.54 21.26
N GLY A 106 5.45 5.84 21.78
CA GLY A 106 4.56 6.39 22.77
C GLY A 106 3.46 7.28 22.24
N GLU A 107 3.39 7.47 20.91
CA GLU A 107 2.35 8.27 20.27
C GLU A 107 1.42 7.36 19.47
N ASN A 108 0.33 7.92 18.97
CA ASN A 108 -0.70 7.13 18.28
C ASN A 108 -0.50 6.99 16.79
N TRP A 109 0.69 7.28 16.30
CA TRP A 109 0.98 7.15 14.88
C TRP A 109 1.22 5.68 14.53
N VAL A 110 0.81 5.31 13.32
CA VAL A 110 0.89 3.91 12.89
C VAL A 110 1.61 3.82 11.55
N ALA A 111 2.05 2.63 11.25
CA ALA A 111 2.67 2.28 9.98
C ALA A 111 2.03 1.00 9.47
N VAL A 112 2.16 0.75 8.18
CA VAL A 112 1.83 -0.55 7.59
C VAL A 112 3.08 -1.05 6.90
N GLN A 113 3.15 -2.35 6.64
CA GLN A 113 4.25 -2.91 5.87
C GLN A 113 3.82 -3.00 4.41
N LEU A 114 4.59 -2.40 3.52
CA LEU A 114 4.33 -2.44 2.10
C LEU A 114 5.44 -3.20 1.40
N GLU A 115 5.05 -3.96 0.38
CA GLU A 115 5.98 -4.68 -0.48
C GLU A 115 5.95 -4.03 -1.85
N ALA A 116 7.12 -3.83 -2.45
CA ALA A 116 7.23 -3.22 -3.76
C ALA A 116 6.65 -4.16 -4.83
N GLY A 117 5.80 -3.60 -5.67
CA GLY A 117 5.26 -4.31 -6.83
C GLY A 117 6.05 -4.00 -8.07
N ALA A 118 5.35 -3.75 -9.16
CA ALA A 118 5.98 -3.51 -10.45
C ALA A 118 6.16 -2.01 -10.69
N ALA A 119 7.28 -1.64 -11.29
CA ALA A 119 7.47 -0.30 -11.80
C ALA A 119 6.56 -0.09 -13.00
N LEU A 120 6.02 1.12 -13.15
CA LEU A 120 5.27 1.46 -14.35
C LEU A 120 6.27 1.73 -15.48
N ALA A 121 6.01 1.13 -16.66
CA ALA A 121 6.87 1.35 -17.81
C ALA A 121 6.94 2.84 -18.16
N ASN A 122 5.82 3.52 -18.02
CA ASN A 122 5.73 4.97 -18.23
C ASN A 122 5.13 5.59 -16.97
N PRO A 123 5.90 6.35 -16.20
CA PRO A 123 5.32 7.04 -15.04
C PRO A 123 4.11 7.86 -15.44
N VAL A 124 3.07 7.82 -14.63
CA VAL A 124 1.86 8.57 -14.89
C VAL A 124 1.94 9.87 -14.11
N THR A 125 2.24 10.94 -14.82
CA THR A 125 2.46 12.25 -14.21
C THR A 125 1.16 12.85 -13.69
N LEU A 126 1.30 13.77 -12.75
CA LEU A 126 0.15 14.52 -12.22
C LEU A 126 -0.58 15.22 -13.37
N ALA A 127 0.17 15.78 -14.32
CA ALA A 127 -0.43 16.43 -15.49
C ALA A 127 -1.24 15.43 -16.31
N ARG A 128 -0.76 14.20 -16.46
CA ARG A 128 -1.48 13.16 -17.19
C ARG A 128 -2.76 12.77 -16.45
N VAL A 129 -2.70 12.69 -15.13
CA VAL A 129 -3.88 12.39 -14.30
C VAL A 129 -4.93 13.49 -14.48
N LYS A 130 -4.49 14.75 -14.44
CA LYS A 130 -5.41 15.88 -14.62
C LYS A 130 -6.08 15.87 -15.98
N ALA A 131 -5.37 15.40 -17.01
CA ALA A 131 -5.89 15.38 -18.36
C ALA A 131 -6.81 14.19 -18.65
N GLU A 132 -6.86 13.22 -17.75
CA GLU A 132 -7.63 12.00 -17.97
C GLU A 132 -9.02 12.13 -17.36
N PRO A 133 -10.09 12.17 -18.20
CA PRO A 133 -11.44 12.35 -17.66
C PRO A 133 -11.84 11.29 -16.63
N ALA A 134 -11.38 10.06 -16.79
CA ALA A 134 -11.73 8.97 -15.89
C ALA A 134 -11.12 9.15 -14.49
N LEU A 135 -10.15 10.05 -14.34
CA LEU A 135 -9.43 10.26 -13.09
C LEU A 135 -9.73 11.61 -12.44
N LYS A 136 -10.68 12.37 -12.98
CA LYS A 136 -10.91 13.73 -12.51
C LYS A 136 -11.40 13.80 -11.06
N ALA A 137 -12.00 12.74 -10.56
CA ALA A 137 -12.50 12.69 -9.18
C ALA A 137 -11.50 12.09 -8.20
N MET A 138 -10.32 11.76 -8.67
CA MET A 138 -9.30 11.11 -7.83
C MET A 138 -8.90 11.99 -6.66
N ALA A 139 -8.73 11.37 -5.48
CA ALA A 139 -8.32 12.11 -4.29
C ALA A 139 -6.99 12.85 -4.49
N LEU A 140 -6.12 12.31 -5.34
CA LEU A 140 -4.85 12.96 -5.67
C LEU A 140 -5.06 14.40 -6.15
N LEU A 141 -6.13 14.65 -6.89
CA LEU A 141 -6.43 15.99 -7.41
C LEU A 141 -7.20 16.85 -6.42
N ARG A 142 -8.03 16.23 -5.58
CA ARG A 142 -8.88 16.96 -4.65
C ARG A 142 -8.25 17.22 -3.30
N LEU A 143 -7.37 16.33 -2.85
CA LEU A 143 -6.79 16.36 -1.52
C LEU A 143 -5.27 16.33 -1.64
N SER A 144 -4.72 17.40 -2.17
CA SER A 144 -3.31 17.45 -2.56
C SER A 144 -2.33 17.24 -1.40
N ARG A 145 -2.77 17.49 -0.16
CA ARG A 145 -1.89 17.37 1.00
C ARG A 145 -2.04 16.04 1.73
N LEU A 146 -2.93 15.18 1.28
CA LEU A 146 -3.17 13.90 1.92
C LEU A 146 -2.16 12.87 1.39
N SER A 147 -1.27 12.40 2.25
CA SER A 147 -0.16 11.52 1.85
C SER A 147 -0.55 10.06 1.70
N VAL A 148 -1.67 9.64 2.26
CA VAL A 148 -2.20 8.28 2.11
C VAL A 148 -3.66 8.44 1.75
N GLN A 149 -4.04 8.00 0.56
CA GLN A 149 -5.35 8.30 -0.02
C GLN A 149 -6.06 7.05 -0.49
N PRO A 150 -7.40 7.02 -0.36
CA PRO A 150 -8.15 5.96 -1.01
C PRO A 150 -8.21 6.19 -2.52
N VAL A 151 -8.25 5.09 -3.26
CA VAL A 151 -8.34 5.08 -4.71
C VAL A 151 -9.41 4.06 -5.06
N THR A 152 -10.27 4.36 -6.04
CA THR A 152 -11.25 3.35 -6.46
C THR A 152 -10.56 2.29 -7.30
N ALA A 153 -11.18 1.12 -7.39
CA ALA A 153 -10.66 0.04 -8.23
C ALA A 153 -10.52 0.49 -9.68
N ALA A 154 -11.49 1.26 -10.17
CA ALA A 154 -11.47 1.77 -11.54
C ALA A 154 -10.35 2.76 -11.76
N GLU A 155 -10.13 3.66 -10.78
CA GLU A 155 -9.03 4.61 -10.87
C GLU A 155 -7.68 3.90 -10.87
N TYR A 156 -7.52 2.94 -9.98
CA TYR A 156 -6.28 2.14 -9.91
C TYR A 156 -6.00 1.47 -11.25
N ALA A 157 -7.01 0.78 -11.78
CA ALA A 157 -6.86 0.06 -13.05
C ALA A 157 -6.50 1.02 -14.19
N ARG A 158 -7.11 2.21 -14.18
CA ARG A 158 -6.85 3.19 -15.23
C ARG A 158 -5.41 3.71 -15.18
N VAL A 159 -4.94 4.04 -13.98
CA VAL A 159 -3.56 4.50 -13.81
C VAL A 159 -2.57 3.42 -14.26
N VAL A 160 -2.80 2.18 -13.85
CA VAL A 160 -1.90 1.08 -14.23
C VAL A 160 -1.89 0.91 -15.74
N ARG A 161 -3.05 1.03 -16.39
CA ARG A 161 -3.13 0.93 -17.84
C ARG A 161 -2.37 2.05 -18.53
N LEU A 162 -2.53 3.28 -18.05
CA LEU A 162 -1.80 4.41 -18.61
C LEU A 162 -0.30 4.23 -18.45
N GLY A 163 0.13 3.60 -17.38
CA GLY A 163 1.53 3.36 -17.11
C GLY A 163 2.11 2.12 -17.79
N ALA A 164 1.28 1.32 -18.42
CA ALA A 164 1.75 0.08 -19.03
C ALA A 164 2.48 0.30 -20.36
N GLY A 165 2.39 1.48 -20.89
CA GLY A 165 3.03 1.78 -22.14
C GLY A 165 2.08 1.85 -23.28
#